data_8d24f52b89d4e9f242446f633b4e56eb
#
_entry.id   8d24f52b89d4e9f242446f633b4e56eb
#
_cell.length_a   1.000
_cell.length_b   1.000
_cell.length_c   1.000
_cell.angle_alpha   90.00
_cell.angle_beta   90.00
_cell.angle_gamma   90.00
#
_symmetry.space_group_name_H-M   'P 1'
#
loop_
_entity.id
_entity.type
_entity.pdbx_description
1 polymer ?
#
loop_
_entity_poly.entity_id
_entity_poly.type
_entity_poly.pdbx_seq_one_letter_code
_entity_poly.pdbx_strand_id
1 'polypeptide(L)'
;MRGVDMARIDIFTDGGCSGNPGPGGWAFVILSDGQVITTSSGSSEHTTNNIMELNAVINALEACTMMGCGSVNLCTDSQYVKNGITDWINSWKKRDWKTTSKDPVKNRELWEKLDELNSRLNVTWTWVKGHAGIKYNEMCDSMVRKEMQKYL
;
A
#
# COMPACT_ATOMS: atom_id res chain seq x y z
N MET A 1 11.50 -18.62 17.65
CA MET A 1 11.05 -17.97 17.60
C MET A 1 10.64 -17.35 17.56
N ARG A 2 10.74 -17.08 17.51
CA ARG A 2 10.51 -16.40 17.46
C ARG A 2 10.11 -15.16 17.48
N GLY A 3 10.75 -14.37 17.72
CA GLY A 3 10.44 -13.03 18.10
C GLY A 3 9.62 -12.28 17.11
N VAL A 4 9.92 -12.38 15.81
CA VAL A 4 9.16 -11.69 14.76
C VAL A 4 7.71 -12.14 14.71
N ASP A 5 7.47 -13.44 14.88
CA ASP A 5 6.12 -13.99 14.87
C ASP A 5 5.29 -13.54 16.05
N MET A 6 5.96 -13.17 17.16
CA MET A 6 5.30 -12.71 18.37
C MET A 6 5.13 -11.19 18.42
N ALA A 7 5.83 -10.46 17.58
CA ALA A 7 5.77 -9.01 17.55
C ALA A 7 4.51 -8.53 16.85
N ARG A 8 4.00 -7.39 17.31
CA ARG A 8 2.92 -6.70 16.63
C ARG A 8 3.54 -5.85 15.51
N ILE A 9 3.19 -6.17 14.29
CA ILE A 9 3.67 -5.43 13.13
C ILE A 9 2.56 -4.51 12.62
N ASP A 10 2.83 -3.21 12.63
CA ASP A 10 1.93 -2.21 12.08
C ASP A 10 2.61 -1.55 10.89
N ILE A 11 1.85 -1.35 9.82
CA ILE A 11 2.33 -0.73 8.58
C ILE A 11 1.48 0.48 8.28
N PHE A 12 2.12 1.60 7.93
CA PHE A 12 1.44 2.77 7.41
C PHE A 12 1.94 3.02 5.99
N THR A 13 1.03 3.32 5.08
CA THR A 13 1.34 3.55 3.67
C THR A 13 0.66 4.81 3.17
N ASP A 14 1.27 5.43 2.15
CA ASP A 14 0.67 6.57 1.47
C ASP A 14 1.20 6.64 0.04
N GLY A 15 0.42 7.20 -0.84
CA GLY A 15 0.82 7.45 -2.22
C GLY A 15 0.08 8.68 -2.74
N GLY A 16 0.72 9.40 -3.64
CA GLY A 16 0.12 10.61 -4.18
C GLY A 16 0.76 11.01 -5.50
N CYS A 17 0.13 11.98 -6.13
CA CYS A 17 0.51 12.41 -7.46
C CYS A 17 0.17 13.89 -7.60
N SER A 18 1.06 14.64 -8.25
CA SER A 18 0.83 16.05 -8.56
C SER A 18 0.28 16.14 -9.98
N GLY A 19 -1.01 16.52 -10.11
CA GLY A 19 -1.70 16.43 -11.40
C GLY A 19 -1.90 14.95 -11.76
N ASN A 20 -3.04 14.45 -11.85
CA ASN A 20 -3.34 13.02 -11.98
C ASN A 20 -3.76 12.69 -13.43
N PRO A 21 -2.84 12.30 -14.36
CA PRO A 21 -1.46 11.84 -14.12
C PRO A 21 -0.43 12.96 -13.96
N GLY A 22 0.71 12.60 -13.41
CA GLY A 22 1.84 13.50 -13.21
C GLY A 22 2.90 12.89 -12.32
N PRO A 23 3.85 13.69 -11.80
CA PRO A 23 4.84 13.18 -10.85
C PRO A 23 4.19 12.69 -9.58
N GLY A 24 4.63 11.55 -9.10
CA GLY A 24 4.07 10.95 -7.90
C GLY A 24 5.10 10.29 -7.02
N GLY A 25 4.66 9.93 -5.81
CA GLY A 25 5.50 9.23 -4.85
C GLY A 25 4.68 8.27 -4.01
N TRP A 26 5.38 7.33 -3.41
CA TRP A 26 4.82 6.37 -2.47
C TRP A 26 5.75 6.23 -1.26
N ALA A 27 5.20 5.82 -0.14
CA ALA A 27 5.98 5.65 1.08
C ALA A 27 5.33 4.63 2.00
N PHE A 28 6.16 3.97 2.82
CA PHE A 28 5.66 3.17 3.92
C PHE A 28 6.56 3.29 5.15
N VAL A 29 5.94 3.03 6.30
CA VAL A 29 6.60 2.95 7.59
C VAL A 29 6.16 1.65 8.24
N ILE A 30 7.11 0.84 8.69
CA ILE A 30 6.82 -0.43 9.37
C ILE A 30 7.31 -0.33 10.81
N LEU A 31 6.41 -0.68 11.75
CA LEU A 31 6.70 -0.68 13.18
C LEU A 31 6.61 -2.08 13.73
N SER A 32 7.50 -2.39 14.68
CA SER A 32 7.43 -3.61 15.48
C SER A 32 7.26 -3.21 16.93
N ASP A 33 6.16 -3.62 17.53
CA ASP A 33 5.78 -3.26 18.91
C ASP A 33 5.88 -1.74 19.16
N GLY A 34 5.38 -0.96 18.20
CA GLY A 34 5.30 0.48 18.31
C GLY A 34 6.56 1.25 17.95
N GLN A 35 7.64 0.55 17.57
CA GLN A 35 8.89 1.19 17.17
C GLN A 35 9.15 1.03 15.68
N VAL A 36 9.52 2.11 15.02
CA VAL A 36 9.83 2.08 13.59
C VAL A 36 11.06 1.20 13.36
N ILE A 37 10.90 0.18 12.54
CA ILE A 37 12.01 -0.72 12.18
C ILE A 37 12.48 -0.52 10.75
N THR A 38 11.64 -0.01 9.87
CA THR A 38 12.06 0.31 8.51
C THR A 38 11.09 1.29 7.86
N THR A 39 11.61 2.08 6.95
CA THR A 39 10.83 2.98 6.11
C THR A 39 11.38 2.91 4.69
N SER A 40 10.56 3.21 3.71
CA SER A 40 11.03 3.36 2.34
C SER A 40 10.08 4.25 1.56
N SER A 41 10.60 4.82 0.48
CA SER A 41 9.81 5.64 -0.42
C SER A 41 10.38 5.56 -1.83
N GLY A 42 9.58 5.96 -2.79
CA GLY A 42 10.01 6.00 -4.18
C GLY A 42 9.16 7.00 -4.96
N SER A 43 9.55 7.22 -6.19
CA SER A 43 8.88 8.22 -7.03
C SER A 43 8.79 7.75 -8.48
N SER A 44 7.90 8.40 -9.22
CA SER A 44 7.75 8.21 -10.65
C SER A 44 7.45 9.58 -11.27
N GLU A 45 8.07 9.87 -12.41
CA GLU A 45 7.87 11.14 -13.08
C GLU A 45 6.47 11.28 -13.67
N HIS A 46 5.86 10.17 -14.07
CA HIS A 46 4.53 10.16 -14.67
C HIS A 46 3.73 8.96 -14.19
N THR A 47 2.76 9.21 -13.32
CA THR A 47 1.99 8.16 -12.69
C THR A 47 0.61 8.68 -12.27
N THR A 48 -0.13 7.89 -11.49
CA THR A 48 -1.43 8.26 -10.95
C THR A 48 -1.47 8.03 -9.45
N ASN A 49 -2.42 8.66 -8.76
CA ASN A 49 -2.65 8.42 -7.33
C ASN A 49 -2.84 6.94 -7.04
N ASN A 50 -3.68 6.27 -7.81
CA ASN A 50 -3.99 4.85 -7.56
C ASN A 50 -2.78 3.95 -7.71
N ILE A 51 -1.94 4.20 -8.72
CA ILE A 51 -0.71 3.45 -8.91
C ILE A 51 0.24 3.65 -7.72
N MET A 52 0.38 4.88 -7.25
CA MET A 52 1.27 5.18 -6.12
C MET A 52 0.75 4.56 -4.82
N GLU A 53 -0.56 4.58 -4.59
CA GLU A 53 -1.17 3.93 -3.44
C GLU A 53 -0.92 2.41 -3.46
N LEU A 54 -1.10 1.78 -4.60
CA LEU A 54 -0.83 0.35 -4.77
C LEU A 54 0.66 0.04 -4.56
N ASN A 55 1.55 0.87 -5.11
CA ASN A 55 3.00 0.67 -4.96
C ASN A 55 3.43 0.76 -3.50
N ALA A 56 2.88 1.68 -2.73
CA ALA A 56 3.19 1.79 -1.31
C ALA A 56 2.86 0.49 -0.57
N VAL A 57 1.67 -0.03 -0.79
CA VAL A 57 1.20 -1.26 -0.13
C VAL A 57 1.99 -2.48 -0.59
N ILE A 58 2.21 -2.62 -1.90
CA ILE A 58 2.95 -3.75 -2.46
C ILE A 58 4.38 -3.77 -1.90
N ASN A 59 5.07 -2.63 -1.92
CA ASN A 59 6.43 -2.56 -1.43
C ASN A 59 6.52 -2.85 0.07
N ALA A 60 5.54 -2.37 0.85
CA ALA A 60 5.49 -2.65 2.28
C ALA A 60 5.30 -4.14 2.56
N LEU A 61 4.38 -4.79 1.86
CA LEU A 61 4.12 -6.22 2.07
C LEU A 61 5.28 -7.08 1.58
N GLU A 62 5.95 -6.68 0.51
CA GLU A 62 7.16 -7.36 0.07
C GLU A 62 8.25 -7.30 1.13
N ALA A 63 8.44 -6.13 1.75
CA ALA A 63 9.40 -5.97 2.83
C ALA A 63 9.07 -6.87 4.02
N CYS A 64 7.79 -6.94 4.40
CA CYS A 64 7.34 -7.81 5.48
C CYS A 64 7.59 -9.29 5.16
N THR A 65 7.33 -9.70 3.92
CA THR A 65 7.59 -11.07 3.48
C THR A 65 9.08 -11.40 3.61
N MET A 66 9.94 -10.48 3.20
CA MET A 66 11.39 -10.68 3.28
C MET A 66 11.89 -10.72 4.72
N MET A 67 11.23 -10.01 5.62
CA MET A 67 11.58 -10.02 7.05
C MET A 67 11.02 -11.23 7.79
N GLY A 68 10.21 -12.05 7.14
CA GLY A 68 9.62 -13.24 7.76
C GLY A 68 8.43 -12.96 8.64
N CYS A 69 7.74 -11.83 8.46
CA CYS A 69 6.53 -11.53 9.20
C CYS A 69 5.40 -12.47 8.78
N GLY A 70 4.60 -12.93 9.74
CA GLY A 70 3.45 -13.78 9.45
C GLY A 70 2.15 -13.02 9.45
N SER A 71 1.93 -12.19 10.46
CA SER A 71 0.72 -11.37 10.62
C SER A 71 1.09 -9.91 10.71
N VAL A 72 0.36 -9.07 9.99
CA VAL A 72 0.60 -7.62 9.96
C VAL A 72 -0.72 -6.87 9.97
N ASN A 73 -0.71 -5.67 10.56
CA ASN A 73 -1.83 -4.74 10.50
C ASN A 73 -1.44 -3.61 9.58
N LEU A 74 -2.11 -3.48 8.45
CA LEU A 74 -1.80 -2.45 7.46
C LEU A 74 -2.85 -1.34 7.52
N CYS A 75 -2.38 -0.14 7.82
CA CYS A 75 -3.20 1.06 7.91
C CYS A 75 -3.04 1.88 6.63
N THR A 76 -4.13 2.16 5.96
CA THR A 76 -4.14 2.97 4.74
C THR A 76 -5.30 3.95 4.76
N ASP A 77 -5.12 5.13 4.17
CA ASP A 77 -6.19 6.08 3.95
C ASP A 77 -6.81 5.92 2.55
N SER A 78 -6.29 5.01 1.75
CA SER A 78 -6.79 4.78 0.39
C SER A 78 -8.01 3.87 0.41
N GLN A 79 -9.16 4.44 0.11
CA GLN A 79 -10.39 3.65 -0.08
C GLN A 79 -10.28 2.76 -1.31
N TYR A 80 -9.56 3.22 -2.34
CA TYR A 80 -9.33 2.44 -3.54
C TYR A 80 -8.63 1.11 -3.24
N VAL A 81 -7.55 1.15 -2.46
CA VAL A 81 -6.82 -0.07 -2.08
C VAL A 81 -7.67 -0.95 -1.17
N LYS A 82 -8.27 -0.36 -0.14
CA LYS A 82 -9.09 -1.13 0.81
C LYS A 82 -10.25 -1.82 0.11
N ASN A 83 -11.02 -1.09 -0.66
CA ASN A 83 -12.19 -1.64 -1.33
C ASN A 83 -11.81 -2.66 -2.39
N GLY A 84 -10.71 -2.43 -3.08
CA GLY A 84 -10.21 -3.37 -4.08
C GLY A 84 -9.82 -4.71 -3.49
N ILE A 85 -9.02 -4.71 -2.43
CA ILE A 85 -8.50 -5.96 -1.86
C ILE A 85 -9.57 -6.71 -1.03
N THR A 86 -10.52 -6.00 -0.43
CA THR A 86 -11.53 -6.64 0.41
C THR A 86 -12.79 -7.03 -0.36
N ASP A 87 -13.05 -6.40 -1.50
CA ASP A 87 -14.31 -6.58 -2.22
C ASP A 87 -14.11 -6.82 -3.72
N TRP A 88 -13.59 -5.83 -4.45
CA TRP A 88 -13.57 -5.85 -5.92
C TRP A 88 -12.78 -7.02 -6.50
N ILE A 89 -11.68 -7.39 -5.86
CA ILE A 89 -10.77 -8.41 -6.40
C ILE A 89 -11.44 -9.78 -6.52
N ASN A 90 -12.37 -10.09 -5.62
CA ASN A 90 -13.11 -11.34 -5.67
C ASN A 90 -13.99 -11.42 -6.92
N SER A 91 -14.64 -10.32 -7.27
CA SER A 91 -15.44 -10.22 -8.48
C SER A 91 -14.57 -10.28 -9.74
N TRP A 92 -13.44 -9.61 -9.72
CA TRP A 92 -12.52 -9.61 -10.86
C TRP A 92 -11.99 -11.01 -11.16
N LYS A 93 -11.63 -11.77 -10.13
CA LYS A 93 -11.16 -13.16 -10.29
C LYS A 93 -12.22 -14.02 -10.96
N LYS A 94 -13.48 -13.84 -10.58
CA LYS A 94 -14.61 -14.60 -11.14
C LYS A 94 -14.88 -14.23 -12.59
N ARG A 95 -14.50 -13.02 -13.02
CA ARG A 95 -14.73 -12.50 -14.37
C ARG A 95 -13.47 -12.48 -15.24
N ASP A 96 -12.48 -13.27 -14.87
CA ASP A 96 -11.21 -13.33 -15.60
C ASP A 96 -10.55 -11.95 -15.71
N TRP A 97 -10.56 -11.21 -14.57
CA TRP A 97 -9.97 -9.88 -14.46
C TRP A 97 -10.59 -8.85 -15.42
N LYS A 98 -11.89 -8.93 -15.59
CA LYS A 98 -12.65 -7.96 -16.39
C LYS A 98 -13.70 -7.27 -15.51
N THR A 99 -14.04 -6.04 -15.87
CA THR A 99 -15.10 -5.29 -15.22
C THR A 99 -16.46 -5.84 -15.66
N THR A 100 -17.53 -5.34 -15.06
CA THR A 100 -18.89 -5.71 -15.46
C THR A 100 -19.17 -5.35 -16.92
N SER A 101 -18.49 -4.33 -17.45
CA SER A 101 -18.58 -3.93 -18.87
C SER A 101 -17.69 -4.74 -19.78
N LYS A 102 -17.02 -5.78 -19.26
CA LYS A 102 -16.08 -6.64 -19.98
C LYS A 102 -14.79 -5.93 -20.40
N ASP A 103 -14.51 -4.77 -19.84
CA ASP A 103 -13.24 -4.08 -20.05
C ASP A 103 -12.16 -4.66 -19.12
N PRO A 104 -10.87 -4.64 -19.52
CA PRO A 104 -9.79 -5.07 -18.64
C PRO A 104 -9.77 -4.23 -17.36
N VAL A 105 -9.47 -4.87 -16.23
CA VAL A 105 -9.31 -4.17 -14.96
C VAL A 105 -8.07 -3.29 -15.02
N LYS A 106 -8.21 -2.01 -14.66
CA LYS A 106 -7.07 -1.09 -14.58
C LYS A 106 -6.09 -1.55 -13.51
N ASN A 107 -4.81 -1.41 -13.81
CA ASN A 107 -3.73 -1.77 -12.88
C ASN A 107 -3.75 -3.25 -12.50
N ARG A 108 -4.23 -4.10 -13.40
CA ARG A 108 -4.37 -5.55 -13.16
C ARG A 108 -3.08 -6.17 -12.59
N GLU A 109 -1.94 -5.88 -13.19
CA GLU A 109 -0.67 -6.47 -12.75
C GLU A 109 -0.35 -6.13 -11.30
N LEU A 110 -0.62 -4.89 -10.91
CA LEU A 110 -0.41 -4.45 -9.53
C LEU A 110 -1.40 -5.14 -8.58
N TRP A 111 -2.66 -5.26 -8.99
CA TRP A 111 -3.66 -5.94 -8.18
C TRP A 111 -3.36 -7.44 -8.02
N GLU A 112 -2.88 -8.09 -9.07
CA GLU A 112 -2.48 -9.49 -9.00
C GLU A 112 -1.31 -9.68 -8.04
N LYS A 113 -0.34 -8.78 -8.09
CA LYS A 113 0.81 -8.82 -7.19
C LYS A 113 0.39 -8.60 -5.74
N LEU A 114 -0.50 -7.64 -5.51
CA LEU A 114 -1.03 -7.39 -4.18
C LEU A 114 -1.82 -8.59 -3.65
N ASP A 115 -2.64 -9.19 -4.49
CA ASP A 115 -3.42 -10.38 -4.11
C ASP A 115 -2.51 -11.53 -3.69
N GLU A 116 -1.43 -11.76 -4.41
CA GLU A 116 -0.46 -12.79 -4.06
C GLU A 116 0.19 -12.53 -2.71
N LEU A 117 0.63 -11.29 -2.48
CA LEU A 117 1.23 -10.90 -1.20
C LEU A 117 0.22 -11.03 -0.05
N ASN A 118 -1.01 -10.61 -0.29
CA ASN A 118 -2.08 -10.70 0.70
C ASN A 118 -2.40 -12.15 1.07
N SER A 119 -2.19 -13.08 0.15
CA SER A 119 -2.40 -14.51 0.42
C SER A 119 -1.25 -15.15 1.20
N ARG A 120 -0.05 -14.60 1.10
CA ARG A 120 1.13 -15.12 1.81
C ARG A 120 1.22 -14.66 3.26
N LEU A 121 0.62 -13.52 3.56
CA LEU A 121 0.64 -12.90 4.88
C LEU A 121 -0.77 -12.89 5.45
N ASN A 122 -0.86 -12.90 6.78
CA ASN A 122 -2.15 -12.66 7.43
C ASN A 122 -2.27 -11.16 7.65
N VAL A 123 -2.91 -10.46 6.70
CA VAL A 123 -3.03 -9.00 6.72
C VAL A 123 -4.38 -8.59 7.28
N THR A 124 -4.34 -7.77 8.33
CA THR A 124 -5.53 -7.06 8.80
C THR A 124 -5.50 -5.68 8.17
N TRP A 125 -6.54 -5.37 7.40
CA TRP A 125 -6.64 -4.08 6.70
C TRP A 125 -7.40 -3.09 7.55
N THR A 126 -6.74 -2.01 7.94
CA THR A 126 -7.32 -0.96 8.75
C THR A 126 -7.37 0.33 7.94
N TRP A 127 -8.58 0.84 7.73
CA TRP A 127 -8.72 2.13 7.08
C TRP A 127 -8.52 3.23 8.12
N VAL A 128 -7.68 4.20 7.79
CA VAL A 128 -7.48 5.40 8.62
C VAL A 128 -7.90 6.61 7.80
N LYS A 129 -8.48 7.60 8.49
CA LYS A 129 -8.88 8.83 7.84
C LYS A 129 -7.64 9.66 7.53
N GLY A 130 -7.47 10.06 6.27
CA GLY A 130 -6.35 10.88 5.85
C GLY A 130 -6.30 12.19 6.64
N HIS A 131 -5.09 12.64 6.97
CA HIS A 131 -4.84 13.90 7.67
C HIS A 131 -5.55 14.01 9.03
N ALA A 132 -5.76 12.89 9.69
CA ALA A 132 -6.43 12.86 11.00
C ALA A 132 -5.45 12.99 12.18
N GLY A 133 -4.24 13.47 11.95
CA GLY A 133 -3.25 13.68 13.01
C GLY A 133 -2.53 12.43 13.47
N ILE A 134 -2.64 11.33 12.74
CA ILE A 134 -1.93 10.09 13.06
C ILE A 134 -0.48 10.26 12.63
N LYS A 135 0.42 10.15 13.61
CA LYS A 135 1.84 10.44 13.44
C LYS A 135 2.49 9.75 12.22
N TYR A 136 2.29 8.45 12.10
CA TYR A 136 2.96 7.68 11.04
C TYR A 136 2.29 7.83 9.68
N ASN A 137 0.99 8.12 9.69
CA ASN A 137 0.29 8.48 8.45
C ASN A 137 0.82 9.81 7.91
N GLU A 138 1.02 10.80 8.79
CA GLU A 138 1.59 12.08 8.40
C GLU A 138 3.04 11.96 7.98
N MET A 139 3.79 11.06 8.60
CA MET A 139 5.17 10.78 8.21
C MET A 139 5.23 10.26 6.77
N CYS A 140 4.36 9.32 6.41
CA CYS A 140 4.26 8.82 5.05
C CYS A 140 3.90 9.93 4.07
N ASP A 141 2.93 10.78 4.40
CA ASP A 141 2.53 11.90 3.57
C ASP A 141 3.71 12.84 3.30
N SER A 142 4.50 13.14 4.31
CA SER A 142 5.70 13.97 4.17
C SER A 142 6.71 13.34 3.23
N MET A 143 6.93 12.03 3.36
CA MET A 143 7.85 11.29 2.51
C MET A 143 7.38 11.29 1.05
N VAL A 144 6.09 11.12 0.82
CA VAL A 144 5.49 11.17 -0.52
C VAL A 144 5.73 12.54 -1.16
N ARG A 145 5.48 13.63 -0.40
CA ARG A 145 5.68 14.98 -0.92
C ARG A 145 7.13 15.24 -1.30
N LYS A 146 8.08 14.76 -0.50
CA LYS A 146 9.51 14.87 -0.82
C LYS A 146 9.86 14.13 -2.11
N GLU A 147 9.28 12.96 -2.32
CA GLU A 147 9.51 12.21 -3.54
C GLU A 147 8.99 12.95 -4.77
N MET A 148 7.79 13.52 -4.68
CA MET A 148 7.22 14.30 -5.77
C MET A 148 8.05 15.53 -6.12
N GLN A 149 8.64 16.18 -5.11
CA GLN A 149 9.41 17.41 -5.31
C GLN A 149 10.62 17.21 -6.22
N LYS A 150 11.08 15.99 -6.39
CA LYS A 150 12.20 15.70 -7.31
C LYS A 150 11.89 16.11 -8.75
N TYR A 151 10.62 16.23 -9.11
CA TYR A 151 10.18 16.51 -10.48
C TYR A 151 9.47 17.86 -10.62
N LEU A 152 9.37 18.62 -9.54
CA LEU A 152 8.64 19.91 -9.56
C LEU A 152 9.52 21.15 -9.61
#